data_4c84de3a0cd7d54e2b7ac6f5a8e75674
#
_entry.id   4c84de3a0cd7d54e2b7ac6f5a8e75674
#
_cell.length_a   1.000
_cell.length_b   1.000
_cell.length_c   1.000
_cell.angle_alpha   90.00
_cell.angle_beta   90.00
_cell.angle_gamma   90.00
#
_symmetry.space_group_name_H-M   'P 1'
#
loop_
_entity.id
_entity.type
_entity.pdbx_description
1 polymer ?
#
loop_
_entity_poly.entity_id
_entity_poly.type
_entity_poly.pdbx_seq_one_letter_code
_entity_poly.pdbx_strand_id
1 'polypeptide(L)' 'MTRNKYFIKQLSIFSENKSGKLAAIAKVFEECKVNIHAFSIAEANSFGVVRAIVDKPELAFDAFSKQNYALQYT' A
#
# COMPACT_ATOMS: atom_id res chain seq x y z
N MET A 1 -4.38 -23.79 -15.69
CA MET A 1 -5.31 -22.75 -15.27
C MET A 1 -4.70 -21.40 -15.33
N THR A 2 -5.42 -20.50 -15.83
CA THR A 2 -4.90 -19.16 -16.00
C THR A 2 -4.98 -18.31 -14.75
N ARG A 3 -5.46 -18.91 -13.70
CA ARG A 3 -5.67 -18.19 -12.45
C ARG A 3 -4.45 -17.42 -11.97
N ASN A 4 -3.27 -17.98 -12.20
CA ASN A 4 -2.05 -17.36 -11.69
C ASN A 4 -1.81 -15.97 -12.22
N LYS A 5 -2.21 -15.71 -13.44
CA LYS A 5 -2.00 -14.37 -13.96
C LYS A 5 -2.94 -13.36 -13.33
N TYR A 6 -3.93 -13.83 -12.62
CA TYR A 6 -4.83 -12.95 -11.88
C TYR A 6 -4.46 -12.90 -10.40
N PHE A 7 -3.44 -13.60 -10.01
CA PHE A 7 -2.95 -13.59 -8.65
C PHE A 7 -2.11 -12.35 -8.44
N ILE A 8 -2.77 -11.30 -8.07
CA ILE A 8 -2.12 -10.02 -7.84
C ILE A 8 -2.17 -9.75 -6.36
N LYS A 9 -1.01 -9.55 -5.76
CA LYS A 9 -0.94 -9.21 -4.35
C LYS A 9 -1.38 -7.78 -4.17
N GLN A 10 -2.39 -7.61 -3.36
CA GLN A 10 -2.85 -6.29 -2.98
C GLN A 10 -2.25 -5.95 -1.63
N LEU A 11 -1.60 -4.82 -1.56
CA LEU A 11 -0.95 -4.36 -0.34
C LEU A 11 -1.91 -3.43 0.38
N SER A 12 -2.21 -3.75 1.63
CA SER A 12 -3.05 -2.91 2.47
C SER A 12 -2.17 -2.23 3.52
N ILE A 13 -2.22 -0.92 3.56
CA ILE A 13 -1.42 -0.11 4.46
C ILE A 13 -2.38 0.60 5.40
N PHE A 14 -2.21 0.39 6.70
CA PHE A 14 -3.09 0.98 7.69
C PHE A 14 -2.45 2.23 8.26
N SER A 15 -3.24 3.27 8.39
CA SER A 15 -2.74 4.55 8.85
C SER A 15 -3.83 5.32 9.57
N GLU A 16 -3.43 6.31 10.34
CA GLU A 16 -4.38 7.26 10.86
C GLU A 16 -4.93 8.11 9.72
N ASN A 17 -6.21 8.44 9.81
CA ASN A 17 -6.86 9.23 8.77
C ASN A 17 -6.60 10.71 9.03
N LYS A 18 -5.38 11.12 8.76
CA LYS A 18 -4.97 12.53 8.89
C LYS A 18 -4.29 12.93 7.60
N SER A 19 -4.46 14.16 7.20
CA SER A 19 -3.99 14.62 5.90
C SER A 19 -2.50 14.40 5.67
N GLY A 20 -1.68 14.67 6.67
CA GLY A 20 -0.25 14.47 6.52
C GLY A 20 0.16 13.02 6.39
N LYS A 21 -0.65 12.11 6.93
CA LYS A 21 -0.31 10.68 6.88
C LYS A 21 -0.46 10.10 5.48
N LEU A 22 -1.48 10.52 4.75
CA LEU A 22 -1.68 10.01 3.39
C LEU A 22 -0.58 10.53 2.47
N ALA A 23 -0.16 11.77 2.67
CA ALA A 23 0.94 12.32 1.89
C ALA A 23 2.24 11.56 2.16
N ALA A 24 2.45 11.14 3.41
CA ALA A 24 3.64 10.38 3.76
C ALA A 24 3.65 9.02 3.07
N ILE A 25 2.48 8.38 2.95
CA ILE A 25 2.38 7.10 2.26
C ILE A 25 2.74 7.25 0.78
N ALA A 26 2.25 8.29 0.14
CA ALA A 26 2.59 8.56 -1.25
C ALA A 26 4.08 8.73 -1.43
N LYS A 27 4.72 9.40 -0.49
CA LYS A 27 6.15 9.62 -0.55
C LYS A 27 6.94 8.32 -0.44
N VAL A 28 6.49 7.39 0.40
CA VAL A 28 7.18 6.11 0.53
C VAL A 28 7.09 5.33 -0.78
N PHE A 29 5.93 5.34 -1.43
CA PHE A 29 5.81 4.71 -2.75
C PHE A 29 6.79 5.31 -3.74
N GLU A 30 6.92 6.61 -3.74
CA GLU A 30 7.83 7.29 -4.64
C GLU A 30 9.27 6.89 -4.37
N GLU A 31 9.64 6.80 -3.10
CA GLU A 31 11.01 6.49 -2.71
C GLU A 31 11.41 5.06 -3.02
N CYS A 32 10.49 4.12 -2.91
CA CYS A 32 10.83 2.72 -3.18
C CYS A 32 10.72 2.37 -4.66
N LYS A 33 10.28 3.32 -5.49
CA LYS A 33 10.34 3.23 -6.95
C LYS A 33 9.58 2.05 -7.51
N VAL A 34 8.38 1.83 -7.00
CA VAL A 34 7.48 0.84 -7.56
C VAL A 34 6.44 1.54 -8.41
N ASN A 35 5.94 0.84 -9.42
CA ASN A 35 4.86 1.36 -10.25
C ASN A 35 3.53 0.94 -9.63
N ILE A 36 2.65 1.88 -9.46
CA ILE A 36 1.34 1.62 -8.89
C ILE A 36 0.35 1.37 -10.02
N HIS A 37 -0.22 0.17 -10.03
CA HIS A 37 -1.20 -0.20 -11.05
C HIS A 37 -2.61 0.17 -10.64
N ALA A 38 -2.90 0.09 -9.35
CA ALA A 38 -4.22 0.44 -8.84
C ALA A 38 -4.06 0.94 -7.42
N PHE A 39 -4.95 1.81 -7.00
CA PHE A 39 -4.82 2.49 -5.72
C PHE A 39 -6.20 2.89 -5.24
N SER A 40 -6.50 2.63 -3.99
CA SER A 40 -7.75 3.07 -3.40
C SER A 40 -7.55 3.37 -1.93
N ILE A 41 -8.39 4.24 -1.39
CA ILE A 41 -8.35 4.62 0.00
C ILE A 41 -9.73 4.38 0.59
N ALA A 42 -9.77 3.63 1.68
CA ALA A 42 -10.98 3.44 2.44
C ALA A 42 -10.80 4.10 3.80
N GLU A 43 -11.76 4.90 4.21
CA GLU A 43 -11.69 5.64 5.46
C GLU A 43 -12.83 5.24 6.37
N ALA A 44 -12.54 5.13 7.65
CA ALA A 44 -13.54 4.86 8.66
C ALA A 44 -13.08 5.51 9.95
N ASN A 45 -13.85 6.50 10.41
CA ASN A 45 -13.55 7.22 11.65
C ASN A 45 -12.14 7.83 11.58
N SER A 46 -11.27 7.44 12.51
CA SER A 46 -9.92 7.99 12.57
C SER A 46 -8.91 7.13 11.84
N PHE A 47 -9.37 6.11 11.14
CA PHE A 47 -8.53 5.13 10.49
C PHE A 47 -8.66 5.18 8.99
N GLY A 48 -7.58 4.92 8.29
CA GLY A 48 -7.59 4.78 6.85
C GLY A 48 -6.85 3.54 6.42
N VAL A 49 -7.32 2.92 5.35
CA VAL A 49 -6.63 1.80 4.73
C VAL A 49 -6.34 2.18 3.29
N VAL A 50 -5.08 2.18 2.94
CA VAL A 50 -4.65 2.42 1.56
C VAL A 50 -4.40 1.06 0.94
N ARG A 51 -5.11 0.76 -0.13
CA ARG A 51 -4.93 -0.49 -0.85
C ARG A 51 -4.28 -0.19 -2.18
N ALA A 52 -3.20 -0.89 -2.45
CA ALA A 52 -2.45 -0.63 -3.67
C ALA A 52 -2.02 -1.92 -4.31
N ILE A 53 -2.04 -1.93 -5.63
CA ILE A 53 -1.48 -3.01 -6.43
C ILE A 53 -0.29 -2.43 -7.16
N VAL A 54 0.88 -2.99 -6.89
CA VAL A 54 2.13 -2.47 -7.45
C VAL A 54 2.87 -3.59 -8.16
N ASP A 55 3.81 -3.20 -9.00
CA ASP A 55 4.58 -4.18 -9.79
C ASP A 55 5.56 -4.97 -8.93
N LYS A 56 6.05 -4.39 -7.84
CA LYS A 56 7.02 -5.05 -6.97
C LYS A 56 6.56 -4.94 -5.52
N PRO A 57 5.57 -5.75 -5.14
CA PRO A 57 4.97 -5.61 -3.81
C PRO A 57 5.95 -5.87 -2.67
N GLU A 58 6.94 -6.73 -2.89
CA GLU A 58 7.91 -7.01 -1.83
C GLU A 58 8.75 -5.78 -1.48
N LEU A 59 9.12 -4.99 -2.48
CA LEU A 59 9.87 -3.76 -2.23
C LEU A 59 9.03 -2.76 -1.44
N ALA A 60 7.78 -2.62 -1.83
CA ALA A 60 6.89 -1.71 -1.13
C ALA A 60 6.63 -2.17 0.29
N PHE A 61 6.38 -3.46 0.46
CA PHE A 61 6.14 -4.02 1.79
C PHE A 61 7.32 -3.74 2.71
N ASP A 62 8.53 -3.99 2.23
CA ASP A 62 9.72 -3.77 3.03
C ASP A 62 9.89 -2.29 3.37
N ALA A 63 9.67 -1.41 2.41
CA ALA A 63 9.83 0.02 2.64
C ALA A 63 8.86 0.53 3.70
N PHE A 64 7.59 0.11 3.62
CA PHE A 64 6.61 0.53 4.62
C PHE A 64 6.85 -0.12 5.97
N SER A 65 7.31 -1.37 5.98
CA SER A 65 7.61 -2.05 7.22
C SER A 65 8.72 -1.33 7.99
N LYS A 66 9.71 -0.86 7.29
CA LYS A 66 10.80 -0.12 7.92
C LYS A 66 10.36 1.21 8.50
N GLN A 67 9.24 1.73 8.02
CA GLN A 67 8.67 2.97 8.54
C GLN A 67 7.62 2.71 9.60
N ASN A 68 7.50 1.47 10.06
CA ASN A 68 6.60 1.07 11.13
C ASN A 68 5.12 1.16 10.77
N TYR A 69 4.79 0.99 9.51
CA TYR A 69 3.39 0.91 9.11
C TYR A 69 2.86 -0.50 9.36
N ALA A 70 1.61 -0.59 9.72
CA ALA A 70 0.91 -1.87 9.77
C ALA A 70 0.52 -2.25 8.36
N LEU A 71 0.86 -3.47 7.95
CA LEU A 71 0.72 -3.90 6.57
C LEU A 71 0.09 -5.27 6.50
N GLN A 72 -0.56 -5.54 5.37
CA GLN A 72 -1.14 -6.85 5.12
C GLN A 72 -1.24 -7.06 3.61
N TYR A 73 -0.96 -8.28 3.16
CA TYR A 73 -1.29 -8.67 1.80
C TYR A 73 -2.70 -9.23 1.78
N THR A 74 -3.39 -8.94 0.70
CA THR A 74 -4.74 -9.46 0.52
C THR A 74 -4.84 -10.24 -0.77
#